data_379fb036ed169a93204d45a360b5f3c8
#
_entry.id   379fb036ed169a93204d45a360b5f3c8
#
_cell.length_a   1.000
_cell.length_b   1.000
_cell.length_c   1.000
_cell.angle_alpha   90.00
_cell.angle_beta   90.00
_cell.angle_gamma   90.00
#
_symmetry.space_group_name_H-M   'P 1'
#
loop_
_entity.id
_entity.type
_entity.pdbx_description
1 polymer ?
#
loop_
_entity_poly.entity_id
_entity_poly.type
_entity_poly.pdbx_seq_one_letter_code
_entity_poly.pdbx_strand_id
1 'polypeptide(L)'
;MLYHWYELGHAAVRPARAAADSYRLLLSNPFNPLTHTSMARHTAAALEVFERTTRRYDRPSFRVHDTTVDGVRVGVTEEVVWQHPFCRVVHFQRDIPRSRASRDPRLLIVAPMSGHFATLLRGTIETFLPDHEVYITDWQDARDVPTSVGDFHLADYIDAMIDMFRHFGGDVHVFSVCQPSVPVLAAVALMEANDDPCVPLTMSLAGGPIDTRISPTIVNQLAMQRGTDWFRRNVITNVPWPSRGHGRSVYPGFLQLSGFMTMNLDRHMNAHKDLFFHLVRGDGDGAEKHREFYDEYLAVMDLTAEFYLDTVDTVFVRHLLPRGLMRHRGQLVDPTRIRRVGLLTIEGEKDDITGLGQCRAAHDLCTSIPDADKQHFECPHVGHYGIFNGSRFRREIAPRIAAFARRRDPRTKSGVAAPVHNRRGAIETLDTQRREVSSAAFTFSAAGRASEEARPPVTAAPPARRTSHALAAGAMYLPGLAQLTMWQLTGTMLLNGLRSWQPTLAASAPGLHQH
;
A
#
# COMPACT_ATOMS: atom_id res chain seq x y z
N MET A 1 11.77 -9.04 22.78
CA MET A 1 12.36 -10.35 22.39
C MET A 1 12.08 -10.72 20.92
N LEU A 2 10.86 -10.53 20.40
CA LEU A 2 10.50 -10.93 19.02
C LEU A 2 11.37 -10.27 17.94
N TYR A 3 11.66 -8.98 18.08
CA TYR A 3 12.52 -8.25 17.13
C TYR A 3 13.96 -8.81 17.11
N HIS A 4 14.52 -9.14 18.27
CA HIS A 4 15.85 -9.75 18.34
C HIS A 4 15.88 -11.14 17.68
N TRP A 5 14.84 -11.95 17.84
CA TRP A 5 14.73 -13.24 17.15
C TRP A 5 14.64 -13.07 15.63
N TYR A 6 13.92 -12.06 15.16
CA TYR A 6 13.85 -11.71 13.75
C TYR A 6 15.24 -11.34 13.21
N GLU A 7 15.98 -10.46 13.91
CA GLU A 7 17.34 -10.07 13.51
C GLU A 7 18.32 -11.25 13.52
N LEU A 8 18.28 -12.07 14.56
CA LEU A 8 19.10 -13.29 14.65
C LEU A 8 18.78 -14.28 13.54
N GLY A 9 17.51 -14.47 13.21
CA GLY A 9 17.09 -15.32 12.09
C GLY A 9 17.65 -14.84 10.76
N HIS A 10 17.57 -13.53 10.48
CA HIS A 10 18.17 -12.94 9.28
C HIS A 10 19.71 -13.06 9.26
N ALA A 11 20.36 -12.86 10.39
CA ALA A 11 21.81 -13.00 10.51
C ALA A 11 22.25 -14.46 10.28
N ALA A 12 21.53 -15.43 10.85
CA ALA A 12 21.81 -16.86 10.70
C ALA A 12 21.69 -17.36 9.25
N VAL A 13 20.75 -16.81 8.47
CA VAL A 13 20.55 -17.20 7.06
C VAL A 13 21.52 -16.47 6.11
N ARG A 14 22.17 -15.39 6.54
CA ARG A 14 23.06 -14.57 5.69
C ARG A 14 24.15 -15.37 4.97
N PRO A 15 24.90 -16.29 5.61
CA PRO A 15 25.91 -17.08 4.90
C PRO A 15 25.32 -17.98 3.82
N ALA A 16 24.15 -18.60 4.10
CA ALA A 16 23.47 -19.45 3.12
C ALA A 16 22.99 -18.64 1.91
N ARG A 17 22.50 -17.42 2.11
CA ARG A 17 22.13 -16.50 1.01
C ARG A 17 23.34 -16.12 0.16
N ALA A 18 24.46 -15.75 0.78
CA ALA A 18 25.68 -15.40 0.06
C ALA A 18 26.19 -16.58 -0.79
N ALA A 19 26.15 -17.79 -0.23
CA ALA A 19 26.50 -19.01 -0.98
C ALA A 19 25.52 -19.28 -2.13
N ALA A 20 24.20 -19.13 -1.88
CA ALA A 20 23.17 -19.30 -2.90
C ALA A 20 23.34 -18.32 -4.06
N ASP A 21 23.61 -17.05 -3.77
CA ASP A 21 23.80 -16.02 -4.80
C ASP A 21 25.09 -16.26 -5.60
N SER A 22 26.20 -16.61 -4.94
CA SER A 22 27.46 -16.96 -5.60
C SER A 22 27.29 -18.16 -6.54
N TYR A 23 26.58 -19.21 -6.08
CA TYR A 23 26.35 -20.41 -6.90
C TYR A 23 25.36 -20.14 -8.04
N ARG A 24 24.34 -19.32 -7.82
CA ARG A 24 23.43 -18.83 -8.87
C ARG A 24 24.18 -18.09 -9.96
N LEU A 25 25.08 -17.16 -9.62
CA LEU A 25 25.90 -16.43 -10.57
C LEU A 25 26.80 -17.37 -11.38
N LEU A 26 27.37 -18.39 -10.76
CA LEU A 26 28.16 -19.42 -11.46
C LEU A 26 27.32 -20.18 -12.47
N LEU A 27 26.11 -20.61 -12.09
CA LEU A 27 25.20 -21.35 -12.96
C LEU A 27 24.57 -20.48 -14.06
N SER A 28 24.55 -19.16 -13.89
CA SER A 28 24.02 -18.20 -14.88
C SER A 28 25.12 -17.63 -15.79
N ASN A 29 26.38 -17.99 -15.58
CA ASN A 29 27.50 -17.50 -16.37
C ASN A 29 27.45 -18.12 -17.78
N PRO A 30 27.35 -17.32 -18.87
CA PRO A 30 27.25 -17.84 -20.23
C PRO A 30 28.48 -18.65 -20.67
N PHE A 31 29.64 -18.46 -20.04
CA PHE A 31 30.85 -19.22 -20.28
C PHE A 31 30.89 -20.59 -19.56
N ASN A 32 29.95 -20.87 -18.67
CA ASN A 32 29.84 -22.15 -18.00
C ASN A 32 29.00 -23.10 -18.86
N PRO A 33 29.55 -24.22 -19.36
CA PRO A 33 28.83 -25.16 -20.23
C PRO A 33 27.62 -25.82 -19.56
N LEU A 34 27.58 -25.85 -18.22
CA LEU A 34 26.44 -26.37 -17.45
C LEU A 34 25.21 -25.44 -17.48
N THR A 35 25.37 -24.13 -17.76
CA THR A 35 24.27 -23.14 -17.76
C THR A 35 23.11 -23.57 -18.68
N HIS A 36 23.41 -24.23 -19.77
CA HIS A 36 22.40 -24.65 -20.76
C HIS A 36 21.65 -25.93 -20.35
N THR A 37 22.06 -26.60 -19.27
CA THR A 37 21.38 -27.82 -18.81
C THR A 37 20.08 -27.48 -18.07
N SER A 38 19.07 -28.35 -18.20
CA SER A 38 17.81 -28.18 -17.47
C SER A 38 18.04 -28.16 -15.95
N MET A 39 18.95 -28.98 -15.43
CA MET A 39 19.28 -29.02 -14.00
C MET A 39 19.84 -27.67 -13.51
N ALA A 40 20.79 -27.08 -14.24
CA ALA A 40 21.39 -25.80 -13.85
C ALA A 40 20.35 -24.68 -13.81
N ARG A 41 19.44 -24.59 -14.79
CA ARG A 41 18.35 -23.62 -14.82
C ARG A 41 17.40 -23.77 -13.63
N HIS A 42 16.97 -25.00 -13.30
CA HIS A 42 16.12 -25.25 -12.14
C HIS A 42 16.83 -24.89 -10.84
N THR A 43 18.11 -25.24 -10.71
CA THR A 43 18.90 -24.92 -9.52
C THR A 43 19.10 -23.42 -9.39
N ALA A 44 19.46 -22.71 -10.45
CA ALA A 44 19.62 -21.25 -10.42
C ALA A 44 18.29 -20.54 -10.06
N ALA A 45 17.17 -21.00 -10.62
CA ALA A 45 15.84 -20.47 -10.28
C ALA A 45 15.47 -20.69 -8.80
N ALA A 46 15.75 -21.90 -8.28
CA ALA A 46 15.51 -22.21 -6.86
C ALA A 46 16.35 -21.35 -5.92
N LEU A 47 17.63 -21.12 -6.27
CA LEU A 47 18.55 -20.28 -5.50
C LEU A 47 18.11 -18.81 -5.53
N GLU A 48 17.61 -18.31 -6.67
CA GLU A 48 17.07 -16.95 -6.75
C GLU A 48 15.80 -16.78 -5.89
N VAL A 49 14.86 -17.72 -5.98
CA VAL A 49 13.66 -17.69 -5.14
C VAL A 49 14.04 -17.73 -3.66
N PHE A 50 14.99 -18.60 -3.27
CA PHE A 50 15.49 -18.65 -1.89
C PHE A 50 16.11 -17.32 -1.44
N GLU A 51 17.00 -16.74 -2.23
CA GLU A 51 17.64 -15.47 -1.92
C GLU A 51 16.58 -14.38 -1.74
N ARG A 52 15.66 -14.23 -2.69
CA ARG A 52 14.63 -13.20 -2.69
C ARG A 52 13.62 -13.35 -1.55
N THR A 53 13.28 -14.57 -1.15
CA THR A 53 12.35 -14.81 -0.04
C THR A 53 12.99 -14.70 1.33
N THR A 54 14.32 -14.70 1.43
CA THR A 54 15.05 -14.67 2.71
C THR A 54 15.84 -13.40 2.95
N ARG A 55 16.07 -12.54 1.92
CA ARG A 55 16.77 -11.28 2.09
C ARG A 55 15.96 -10.23 2.84
N ARG A 56 16.63 -9.23 3.38
CA ARG A 56 16.00 -8.00 3.81
C ARG A 56 15.91 -7.07 2.60
N TYR A 57 14.77 -6.42 2.47
CA TYR A 57 14.57 -5.39 1.48
C TYR A 57 14.80 -4.04 2.14
N ASP A 58 15.75 -3.29 1.61
CA ASP A 58 15.98 -1.92 1.99
C ASP A 58 14.92 -1.00 1.39
N ARG A 59 14.89 0.26 1.81
CA ARG A 59 13.99 1.26 1.25
C ARG A 59 14.25 1.41 -0.26
N PRO A 60 13.25 1.19 -1.11
CA PRO A 60 13.39 1.38 -2.56
C PRO A 60 13.55 2.86 -2.92
N SER A 61 14.18 3.16 -4.05
CA SER A 61 14.15 4.50 -4.66
C SER A 61 12.93 4.65 -5.56
N PHE A 62 12.46 5.88 -5.75
CA PHE A 62 11.30 6.13 -6.63
C PHE A 62 11.59 5.78 -8.08
N ARG A 63 12.83 5.92 -8.57
CA ARG A 63 13.24 5.57 -9.95
C ARG A 63 12.37 6.25 -11.03
N VAL A 64 11.91 7.46 -10.77
CA VAL A 64 11.14 8.28 -11.72
C VAL A 64 12.12 9.25 -12.36
N HIS A 65 12.65 8.89 -13.53
CA HIS A 65 13.74 9.65 -14.18
C HIS A 65 13.24 10.53 -15.32
N ASP A 66 12.08 10.26 -15.86
CA ASP A 66 11.50 11.01 -16.96
C ASP A 66 9.97 10.89 -17.01
N THR A 67 9.35 11.79 -17.77
CA THR A 67 7.91 11.76 -18.09
C THR A 67 7.68 12.36 -19.47
N THR A 68 6.45 12.30 -19.97
CA THR A 68 6.07 12.92 -21.25
C THR A 68 5.15 14.10 -20.99
N VAL A 69 5.59 15.30 -21.36
CA VAL A 69 4.80 16.55 -21.26
C VAL A 69 4.55 17.05 -22.68
N ASP A 70 3.29 17.28 -23.04
CA ASP A 70 2.87 17.76 -24.37
C ASP A 70 3.49 16.95 -25.55
N GLY A 71 3.66 15.63 -25.35
CA GLY A 71 4.25 14.70 -26.33
C GLY A 71 5.78 14.66 -26.35
N VAL A 72 6.46 15.46 -25.53
CA VAL A 72 7.92 15.50 -25.42
C VAL A 72 8.37 14.79 -24.14
N ARG A 73 9.37 13.90 -24.27
CA ARG A 73 10.01 13.25 -23.12
C ARG A 73 10.93 14.25 -22.43
N VAL A 74 10.74 14.44 -21.11
CA VAL A 74 11.49 15.38 -20.29
C VAL A 74 12.06 14.67 -19.06
N GLY A 75 13.22 15.11 -18.59
CA GLY A 75 13.83 14.59 -17.36
C GLY A 75 13.01 14.95 -16.11
N VAL A 76 13.13 14.13 -15.07
CA VAL A 76 12.54 14.35 -13.75
C VAL A 76 13.61 14.24 -12.69
N THR A 77 13.64 15.21 -11.77
CA THR A 77 14.56 15.25 -10.63
C THR A 77 13.79 15.26 -9.32
N GLU A 78 14.22 14.45 -8.36
CA GLU A 78 13.65 14.42 -7.02
C GLU A 78 14.27 15.54 -6.16
N GLU A 79 13.42 16.37 -5.55
CA GLU A 79 13.83 17.47 -4.67
C GLU A 79 13.05 17.39 -3.35
N VAL A 80 13.73 17.47 -2.20
CA VAL A 80 13.07 17.58 -0.89
C VAL A 80 12.71 19.03 -0.64
N VAL A 81 11.41 19.35 -0.60
CA VAL A 81 10.91 20.72 -0.45
C VAL A 81 10.43 21.04 0.97
N TRP A 82 10.15 20.04 1.77
CA TRP A 82 9.77 20.16 3.18
C TRP A 82 10.32 18.97 3.95
N GLN A 83 10.75 19.17 5.20
CA GLN A 83 11.36 18.12 6.02
C GLN A 83 10.99 18.25 7.50
N HIS A 84 10.63 17.11 8.10
CA HIS A 84 10.45 16.85 9.51
C HIS A 84 11.20 15.56 9.87
N PRO A 85 11.59 15.31 11.13
CA PRO A 85 12.33 14.08 11.48
C PRO A 85 11.70 12.76 11.03
N PHE A 86 10.37 12.68 11.01
CA PHE A 86 9.62 11.48 10.62
C PHE A 86 9.06 11.51 9.21
N CYS A 87 9.13 12.65 8.51
CA CYS A 87 8.57 12.79 7.16
C CYS A 87 9.32 13.84 6.35
N ARG A 88 9.39 13.64 5.05
CA ARG A 88 9.77 14.68 4.09
C ARG A 88 8.75 14.72 2.95
N VAL A 89 8.66 15.85 2.28
CA VAL A 89 7.90 16.00 1.05
C VAL A 89 8.88 16.04 -0.11
N VAL A 90 8.72 15.12 -1.03
CA VAL A 90 9.53 15.01 -2.25
C VAL A 90 8.73 15.58 -3.41
N HIS A 91 9.30 16.55 -4.11
CA HIS A 91 8.84 17.11 -5.38
C HIS A 91 9.50 16.38 -6.54
N PHE A 92 8.73 15.99 -7.53
CA PHE A 92 9.23 15.44 -8.80
C PHE A 92 9.29 16.55 -9.84
N GLN A 93 10.38 17.30 -9.82
CA GLN A 93 10.58 18.45 -10.70
C GLN A 93 10.84 17.98 -12.13
N ARG A 94 9.99 18.42 -13.06
CA ARG A 94 10.13 18.16 -14.49
C ARG A 94 11.06 19.21 -15.12
N ASP A 95 11.93 18.77 -16.04
CA ASP A 95 12.79 19.66 -16.83
C ASP A 95 11.99 20.35 -17.93
N ILE A 96 11.17 21.31 -17.53
CA ILE A 96 10.33 22.14 -18.40
C ILE A 96 10.41 23.60 -17.98
N PRO A 97 10.11 24.56 -18.89
CA PRO A 97 10.09 25.97 -18.55
C PRO A 97 9.14 26.28 -17.38
N ARG A 98 9.55 27.13 -16.44
CA ARG A 98 8.72 27.54 -15.28
C ARG A 98 7.35 28.09 -15.70
N SER A 99 7.28 28.81 -16.83
CA SER A 99 6.03 29.32 -17.38
C SER A 99 5.06 28.23 -17.82
N ARG A 100 5.56 27.02 -18.12
CA ARG A 100 4.74 25.83 -18.40
C ARG A 100 4.36 25.12 -17.10
N ALA A 101 5.33 24.87 -16.21
CA ALA A 101 5.11 24.23 -14.93
C ALA A 101 4.08 24.96 -14.07
N SER A 102 4.13 26.31 -14.03
CA SER A 102 3.19 27.13 -13.23
C SER A 102 1.72 27.06 -13.65
N ARG A 103 1.42 26.44 -14.81
CA ARG A 103 0.04 26.22 -15.29
C ARG A 103 -0.56 24.93 -14.77
N ASP A 104 0.28 24.01 -14.33
CA ASP A 104 -0.19 22.69 -13.86
C ASP A 104 -0.60 22.74 -12.39
N PRO A 105 -1.69 22.05 -12.01
CA PRO A 105 -2.11 21.96 -10.61
C PRO A 105 -1.02 21.31 -9.74
N ARG A 106 -0.82 21.82 -8.53
CA ARG A 106 0.02 21.16 -7.53
C ARG A 106 -0.76 20.05 -6.86
N LEU A 107 -0.24 18.83 -6.91
CA LEU A 107 -0.84 17.64 -6.34
C LEU A 107 0.06 17.06 -5.24
N LEU A 108 -0.37 17.13 -3.98
CA LEU A 108 0.27 16.45 -2.86
C LEU A 108 -0.37 15.06 -2.69
N ILE A 109 0.39 14.04 -2.99
CA ILE A 109 0.04 12.64 -2.70
C ILE A 109 0.44 12.35 -1.25
N VAL A 110 -0.53 12.04 -0.40
CA VAL A 110 -0.27 11.65 0.99
C VAL A 110 -0.21 10.13 1.04
N ALA A 111 1.02 9.62 1.11
CA ALA A 111 1.29 8.19 1.15
C ALA A 111 0.89 7.59 2.50
N PRO A 112 0.39 6.36 2.53
CA PRO A 112 0.03 5.70 3.78
C PRO A 112 1.26 5.46 4.67
N MET A 113 1.13 5.76 5.95
CA MET A 113 2.05 5.35 7.00
C MET A 113 1.53 4.05 7.63
N SER A 114 1.60 2.98 6.84
CA SER A 114 1.01 1.67 7.14
C SER A 114 1.98 0.51 6.89
N GLY A 115 3.28 0.76 7.03
CA GLY A 115 4.36 -0.23 6.95
C GLY A 115 5.07 -0.30 5.60
N HIS A 116 4.47 0.10 4.49
CA HIS A 116 5.15 0.20 3.21
C HIS A 116 5.73 1.60 2.98
N PHE A 117 6.82 1.67 2.21
CA PHE A 117 7.40 2.93 1.80
C PHE A 117 6.55 3.65 0.74
N ALA A 118 6.68 4.97 0.65
CA ALA A 118 5.96 5.80 -0.32
C ALA A 118 6.22 5.41 -1.79
N THR A 119 7.32 4.71 -2.06
CA THR A 119 7.68 4.17 -3.38
C THR A 119 6.63 3.21 -3.94
N LEU A 120 5.79 2.60 -3.10
CA LEU A 120 4.63 1.82 -3.53
C LEU A 120 3.67 2.63 -4.43
N LEU A 121 3.68 3.96 -4.31
CA LEU A 121 2.89 4.89 -5.12
C LEU A 121 3.63 5.41 -6.36
N ARG A 122 4.76 4.79 -6.78
CA ARG A 122 5.51 5.19 -8.00
C ARG A 122 4.59 5.30 -9.20
N GLY A 123 3.78 4.27 -9.47
CA GLY A 123 2.85 4.30 -10.60
C GLY A 123 1.78 5.39 -10.52
N THR A 124 1.45 5.84 -9.30
CA THR A 124 0.57 6.99 -9.07
C THR A 124 1.27 8.29 -9.45
N ILE A 125 2.53 8.47 -9.02
CA ILE A 125 3.37 9.63 -9.37
C ILE A 125 3.51 9.72 -10.89
N GLU A 126 3.95 8.65 -11.55
CA GLU A 126 4.12 8.58 -13.01
C GLU A 126 2.82 8.94 -13.76
N THR A 127 1.67 8.58 -13.19
CA THR A 127 0.36 8.84 -13.81
C THR A 127 0.00 10.32 -13.83
N PHE A 128 0.37 11.08 -12.79
CA PHE A 128 0.04 12.50 -12.70
C PHE A 128 1.13 13.43 -13.23
N LEU A 129 2.38 12.99 -13.29
CA LEU A 129 3.51 13.81 -13.73
C LEU A 129 3.34 14.50 -15.11
N PRO A 130 2.67 13.91 -16.11
CA PRO A 130 2.51 14.59 -17.41
C PRO A 130 1.84 15.97 -17.35
N ASP A 131 0.97 16.19 -16.36
CA ASP A 131 0.09 17.38 -16.32
C ASP A 131 -0.18 17.93 -14.92
N HIS A 132 0.65 17.57 -13.92
CA HIS A 132 0.62 18.07 -12.54
C HIS A 132 2.03 18.32 -12.01
N GLU A 133 2.17 19.30 -11.11
CA GLU A 133 3.33 19.41 -10.23
C GLU A 133 3.12 18.44 -9.06
N VAL A 134 3.85 17.32 -9.07
CA VAL A 134 3.61 16.19 -8.16
C VAL A 134 4.54 16.23 -6.96
N TYR A 135 3.95 16.18 -5.79
CA TYR A 135 4.61 16.07 -4.48
C TYR A 135 4.13 14.82 -3.78
N ILE A 136 4.97 14.20 -2.97
CA ILE A 136 4.58 13.04 -2.14
C ILE A 136 5.16 13.14 -0.73
N THR A 137 4.37 12.74 0.27
CA THR A 137 4.89 12.53 1.62
C THR A 137 5.69 11.23 1.65
N ASP A 138 6.89 11.30 2.21
CA ASP A 138 7.83 10.20 2.28
C ASP A 138 8.23 9.97 3.74
N TRP A 139 7.51 9.04 4.40
CA TRP A 139 7.66 8.72 5.81
C TRP A 139 8.96 7.99 6.07
N GLN A 140 9.59 8.31 7.20
CA GLN A 140 10.83 7.69 7.62
C GLN A 140 10.55 6.43 8.45
N ASP A 141 11.38 5.41 8.26
CA ASP A 141 11.38 4.23 9.11
C ASP A 141 11.69 4.63 10.57
N ALA A 142 10.77 4.37 11.49
CA ALA A 142 10.93 4.74 12.90
C ALA A 142 12.18 4.14 13.53
N ARG A 143 12.67 3.00 13.01
CA ARG A 143 13.91 2.38 13.48
C ARG A 143 15.16 3.23 13.16
N ASP A 144 15.09 4.13 12.17
CA ASP A 144 16.18 4.97 11.75
C ASP A 144 16.12 6.39 12.33
N VAL A 145 15.04 6.74 13.02
CA VAL A 145 14.87 8.04 13.69
C VAL A 145 15.38 7.95 15.14
N PRO A 146 16.40 8.73 15.52
CA PRO A 146 16.94 8.71 16.88
C PRO A 146 15.88 8.99 17.95
N THR A 147 15.98 8.32 19.11
CA THR A 147 15.05 8.53 20.24
C THR A 147 15.11 9.94 20.81
N SER A 148 16.23 10.65 20.65
CA SER A 148 16.41 12.06 21.07
C SER A 148 15.49 13.04 20.35
N VAL A 149 14.89 12.64 19.22
CA VAL A 149 13.91 13.46 18.47
C VAL A 149 12.56 13.50 19.19
N GLY A 150 12.29 12.57 20.11
CA GLY A 150 11.01 12.42 20.78
C GLY A 150 10.12 11.38 20.12
N ASP A 151 8.87 11.31 20.58
CA ASP A 151 7.85 10.39 20.10
C ASP A 151 7.11 10.99 18.90
N PHE A 152 6.35 10.16 18.20
CA PHE A 152 5.51 10.58 17.08
C PHE A 152 4.14 9.91 17.19
N HIS A 153 3.12 10.72 17.37
CA HIS A 153 1.73 10.36 17.61
C HIS A 153 0.84 10.63 16.39
N LEU A 154 -0.41 10.19 16.42
CA LEU A 154 -1.42 10.60 15.44
C LEU A 154 -1.63 12.12 15.45
N ALA A 155 -1.50 12.77 16.62
CA ALA A 155 -1.56 14.23 16.72
C ALA A 155 -0.42 14.91 15.94
N ASP A 156 0.81 14.39 16.03
CA ASP A 156 1.96 14.93 15.30
C ASP A 156 1.82 14.72 13.78
N TYR A 157 1.16 13.64 13.37
CA TYR A 157 0.82 13.43 11.95
C TYR A 157 -0.16 14.52 11.47
N ILE A 158 -1.19 14.84 12.25
CA ILE A 158 -2.15 15.91 11.92
C ILE A 158 -1.45 17.26 11.85
N ASP A 159 -0.57 17.57 12.80
CA ASP A 159 0.25 18.80 12.77
C ASP A 159 1.12 18.88 11.52
N ALA A 160 1.78 17.76 11.14
CA ALA A 160 2.58 17.71 9.92
C ALA A 160 1.72 17.98 8.67
N MET A 161 0.48 17.50 8.60
CA MET A 161 -0.44 17.84 7.49
C MET A 161 -0.77 19.32 7.46
N ILE A 162 -1.09 19.93 8.59
CA ILE A 162 -1.36 21.36 8.71
C ILE A 162 -0.14 22.18 8.25
N ASP A 163 1.05 21.82 8.70
CA ASP A 163 2.29 22.50 8.32
C ASP A 163 2.60 22.37 6.83
N MET A 164 2.38 21.18 6.24
CA MET A 164 2.51 20.98 4.80
C MET A 164 1.54 21.85 4.01
N PHE A 165 0.26 21.93 4.41
CA PHE A 165 -0.72 22.79 3.73
C PHE A 165 -0.35 24.26 3.81
N ARG A 166 0.16 24.73 4.96
CA ARG A 166 0.69 26.08 5.14
C ARG A 166 1.95 26.32 4.30
N HIS A 167 2.84 25.32 4.19
CA HIS A 167 4.03 25.41 3.31
C HIS A 167 3.63 25.67 1.85
N PHE A 168 2.54 25.05 1.38
CA PHE A 168 1.99 25.30 0.04
C PHE A 168 1.14 26.58 -0.04
N GLY A 169 0.90 27.28 1.07
CA GLY A 169 0.01 28.44 1.10
C GLY A 169 -1.43 28.13 0.73
N GLY A 170 -1.88 26.88 0.91
CA GLY A 170 -3.20 26.41 0.49
C GLY A 170 -3.33 26.16 -1.03
N ASP A 171 -2.33 26.53 -1.85
CA ASP A 171 -2.34 26.35 -3.30
C ASP A 171 -1.92 24.92 -3.68
N VAL A 172 -2.69 23.94 -3.21
CA VAL A 172 -2.42 22.51 -3.41
C VAL A 172 -3.71 21.71 -3.43
N HIS A 173 -3.75 20.67 -4.27
CA HIS A 173 -4.73 19.60 -4.24
C HIS A 173 -4.16 18.42 -3.50
N VAL A 174 -4.96 17.77 -2.65
CA VAL A 174 -4.51 16.61 -1.86
C VAL A 174 -5.11 15.34 -2.41
N PHE A 175 -4.27 14.33 -2.62
CA PHE A 175 -4.68 12.95 -2.89
C PHE A 175 -4.18 12.05 -1.78
N SER A 176 -5.07 11.68 -0.87
CA SER A 176 -4.79 10.82 0.28
C SER A 176 -5.14 9.37 -0.02
N VAL A 177 -4.21 8.46 0.20
CA VAL A 177 -4.38 7.03 -0.07
C VAL A 177 -4.47 6.25 1.23
N CYS A 178 -5.61 5.58 1.48
CA CYS A 178 -5.83 4.69 2.62
C CYS A 178 -5.83 5.44 3.98
N GLN A 179 -5.05 4.98 4.96
CA GLN A 179 -4.97 5.45 6.34
C GLN A 179 -4.86 6.99 6.48
N PRO A 180 -4.06 7.73 5.69
CA PRO A 180 -3.95 9.19 5.78
C PRO A 180 -5.25 9.96 5.58
N SER A 181 -6.29 9.35 5.05
CA SER A 181 -7.58 10.04 4.86
C SER A 181 -8.16 10.58 6.17
N VAL A 182 -7.94 9.90 7.29
CA VAL A 182 -8.40 10.37 8.61
C VAL A 182 -7.61 11.60 9.09
N PRO A 183 -6.27 11.58 9.18
CA PRO A 183 -5.53 12.78 9.60
C PRO A 183 -5.61 13.93 8.61
N VAL A 184 -5.74 13.69 7.30
CA VAL A 184 -5.98 14.75 6.30
C VAL A 184 -7.33 15.43 6.54
N LEU A 185 -8.41 14.65 6.71
CA LEU A 185 -9.73 15.18 7.01
C LEU A 185 -9.73 15.94 8.35
N ALA A 186 -9.04 15.43 9.36
CA ALA A 186 -8.91 16.08 10.66
C ALA A 186 -8.13 17.41 10.56
N ALA A 187 -7.01 17.43 9.83
CA ALA A 187 -6.23 18.65 9.61
C ALA A 187 -7.05 19.73 8.91
N VAL A 188 -7.76 19.37 7.83
CA VAL A 188 -8.64 20.31 7.11
C VAL A 188 -9.76 20.83 8.02
N ALA A 189 -10.39 19.98 8.82
CA ALA A 189 -11.45 20.38 9.75
C ALA A 189 -10.94 21.39 10.80
N LEU A 190 -9.75 21.15 11.36
CA LEU A 190 -9.12 22.05 12.33
C LEU A 190 -8.74 23.40 11.71
N MET A 191 -8.16 23.40 10.51
CA MET A 191 -7.80 24.62 9.78
C MET A 191 -9.04 25.44 9.42
N GLU A 192 -10.10 24.80 8.93
CA GLU A 192 -11.38 25.48 8.63
C GLU A 192 -12.06 26.01 9.90
N ALA A 193 -11.99 25.29 11.02
CA ALA A 193 -12.53 25.74 12.30
C ALA A 193 -11.80 26.99 12.84
N ASN A 194 -10.54 27.17 12.46
CA ASN A 194 -9.69 28.30 12.84
C ASN A 194 -9.58 29.38 11.74
N ASP A 195 -10.40 29.29 10.68
CA ASP A 195 -10.40 30.17 9.51
C ASP A 195 -9.01 30.31 8.83
N ASP A 196 -8.16 29.28 8.93
CA ASP A 196 -6.83 29.28 8.33
C ASP A 196 -6.92 29.47 6.81
N PRO A 197 -6.24 30.47 6.22
CA PRO A 197 -6.30 30.72 4.78
C PRO A 197 -5.60 29.65 3.94
N CYS A 198 -4.73 28.83 4.55
CA CYS A 198 -3.89 27.85 3.86
C CYS A 198 -4.54 26.46 3.74
N VAL A 199 -5.87 26.36 3.86
CA VAL A 199 -6.56 25.08 3.56
C VAL A 199 -6.35 24.67 2.11
N PRO A 200 -6.21 23.36 1.80
CA PRO A 200 -6.02 22.91 0.43
C PRO A 200 -7.26 23.18 -0.43
N LEU A 201 -7.09 23.28 -1.74
CA LEU A 201 -8.17 23.51 -2.70
C LEU A 201 -9.16 22.35 -2.76
N THR A 202 -8.65 21.11 -2.72
CA THR A 202 -9.45 19.88 -2.70
C THR A 202 -8.77 18.81 -1.87
N MET A 203 -9.56 17.89 -1.32
CA MET A 203 -9.10 16.62 -0.76
C MET A 203 -9.79 15.45 -1.49
N SER A 204 -8.99 14.62 -2.13
CA SER A 204 -9.40 13.35 -2.72
C SER A 204 -8.99 12.22 -1.80
N LEU A 205 -9.95 11.54 -1.17
CA LEU A 205 -9.71 10.47 -0.20
C LEU A 205 -9.98 9.13 -0.88
N ALA A 206 -8.99 8.26 -0.98
CA ALA A 206 -9.13 6.96 -1.63
C ALA A 206 -8.93 5.81 -0.64
N GLY A 207 -9.96 4.96 -0.46
CA GLY A 207 -9.92 3.81 0.43
C GLY A 207 -9.62 4.18 1.88
N GLY A 208 -10.12 5.33 2.34
CA GLY A 208 -9.87 5.85 3.68
C GLY A 208 -10.81 5.24 4.72
N PRO A 209 -10.31 4.81 5.90
CA PRO A 209 -11.13 4.23 6.97
C PRO A 209 -11.82 5.33 7.81
N ILE A 210 -12.68 6.13 7.19
CA ILE A 210 -13.35 7.26 7.86
C ILE A 210 -14.38 6.76 8.88
N ASP A 211 -15.20 5.77 8.51
CA ASP A 211 -16.08 5.09 9.45
C ASP A 211 -15.97 3.57 9.32
N THR A 212 -15.11 2.98 10.10
CA THR A 212 -14.83 1.52 10.07
C THR A 212 -15.93 0.64 10.64
N ARG A 213 -17.03 1.23 11.11
CA ARG A 213 -18.26 0.51 11.52
C ARG A 213 -19.10 0.07 10.31
N ILE A 214 -18.90 0.76 9.16
CA ILE A 214 -19.59 0.43 7.90
C ILE A 214 -18.82 -0.70 7.23
N SER A 215 -19.51 -1.77 6.83
CA SER A 215 -18.93 -2.94 6.15
C SER A 215 -17.59 -3.38 6.75
N PRO A 216 -17.53 -3.74 8.06
CA PRO A 216 -16.26 -3.96 8.75
C PRO A 216 -15.51 -5.16 8.17
N THR A 217 -14.28 -4.94 7.76
CA THR A 217 -13.37 -5.96 7.25
C THR A 217 -12.80 -6.82 8.37
N ILE A 218 -12.06 -7.89 8.03
CA ILE A 218 -11.37 -8.74 9.02
C ILE A 218 -10.45 -7.90 9.92
N VAL A 219 -9.75 -6.92 9.35
CA VAL A 219 -8.86 -6.03 10.10
C VAL A 219 -9.64 -5.19 11.12
N ASN A 220 -10.78 -4.64 10.71
CA ASN A 220 -11.63 -3.84 11.59
C ASN A 220 -12.20 -4.70 12.72
N GLN A 221 -12.70 -5.89 12.40
CA GLN A 221 -13.24 -6.85 13.38
C GLN A 221 -12.18 -7.27 14.40
N LEU A 222 -10.95 -7.56 13.96
CA LEU A 222 -9.84 -7.88 14.84
C LEU A 222 -9.56 -6.74 15.82
N ALA A 223 -9.50 -5.51 15.33
CA ALA A 223 -9.25 -4.34 16.18
C ALA A 223 -10.35 -4.16 17.24
N MET A 224 -11.63 -4.23 16.84
CA MET A 224 -12.77 -4.10 17.73
C MET A 224 -12.81 -5.20 18.80
N GLN A 225 -12.50 -6.45 18.43
CA GLN A 225 -12.55 -7.59 19.34
C GLN A 225 -11.40 -7.62 20.33
N ARG A 226 -10.21 -7.21 19.92
CA ARG A 226 -9.00 -7.29 20.73
C ARG A 226 -8.75 -6.04 21.57
N GLY A 227 -9.14 -4.88 21.07
CA GLY A 227 -8.88 -3.59 21.71
C GLY A 227 -7.40 -3.20 21.73
N THR A 228 -7.14 -1.93 21.99
CA THR A 228 -5.81 -1.30 21.88
C THR A 228 -4.77 -1.96 22.80
N ASP A 229 -5.18 -2.40 24.00
CA ASP A 229 -4.27 -3.04 24.97
C ASP A 229 -3.72 -4.38 24.51
N TRP A 230 -4.47 -5.12 23.70
CA TRP A 230 -3.97 -6.35 23.11
C TRP A 230 -2.84 -6.06 22.12
N PHE A 231 -3.02 -5.06 21.24
CA PHE A 231 -1.99 -4.64 20.29
C PHE A 231 -0.74 -4.17 21.03
N ARG A 232 -0.89 -3.33 22.05
CA ARG A 232 0.22 -2.86 22.89
C ARG A 232 1.06 -4.02 23.44
N ARG A 233 0.42 -5.08 23.94
CA ARG A 233 1.13 -6.21 24.58
C ARG A 233 1.70 -7.22 23.59
N ASN A 234 1.12 -7.36 22.41
CA ASN A 234 1.44 -8.47 21.51
C ASN A 234 2.24 -8.07 20.27
N VAL A 235 2.14 -6.81 19.81
CA VAL A 235 2.79 -6.41 18.56
C VAL A 235 3.80 -5.27 18.73
N ILE A 236 3.80 -4.54 19.85
CA ILE A 236 4.79 -3.50 20.13
C ILE A 236 6.07 -4.13 20.69
N THR A 237 7.20 -3.65 20.20
CA THR A 237 8.53 -4.06 20.65
C THR A 237 9.51 -2.91 20.47
N ASN A 238 10.73 -3.05 21.04
CA ASN A 238 11.75 -2.02 20.94
C ASN A 238 12.74 -2.31 19.81
N VAL A 239 13.14 -1.26 19.13
CA VAL A 239 14.20 -1.30 18.10
C VAL A 239 15.51 -1.77 18.73
N PRO A 240 16.15 -2.83 18.17
CA PRO A 240 17.41 -3.34 18.70
C PRO A 240 18.62 -2.50 18.28
N TRP A 241 19.70 -2.62 19.03
CA TRP A 241 21.02 -2.15 18.61
C TRP A 241 21.47 -2.94 17.34
N PRO A 242 22.16 -2.35 16.32
CA PRO A 242 22.80 -1.01 16.30
C PRO A 242 21.97 0.07 15.55
N SER A 243 20.66 -0.08 15.38
CA SER A 243 19.84 0.88 14.65
C SER A 243 19.86 2.27 15.31
N ARG A 244 19.72 3.35 14.51
CA ARG A 244 19.76 4.73 15.02
C ARG A 244 18.65 5.03 16.03
N GLY A 245 17.47 4.41 15.83
CA GLY A 245 16.31 4.50 16.72
C GLY A 245 16.34 3.46 17.86
N HIS A 246 17.50 2.90 18.22
CA HIS A 246 17.63 1.94 19.31
C HIS A 246 16.85 2.35 20.56
N GLY A 247 16.08 1.41 21.10
CA GLY A 247 15.24 1.61 22.28
C GLY A 247 13.85 2.20 21.99
N ARG A 248 13.59 2.77 20.80
CA ARG A 248 12.28 3.25 20.41
C ARG A 248 11.26 2.12 20.40
N SER A 249 10.09 2.37 21.00
CA SER A 249 8.95 1.46 20.89
C SER A 249 8.33 1.57 19.51
N VAL A 250 8.15 0.43 18.83
CA VAL A 250 7.66 0.38 17.45
C VAL A 250 6.66 -0.76 17.24
N TYR A 251 5.80 -0.59 16.24
CA TYR A 251 5.14 -1.67 15.54
C TYR A 251 6.01 -2.08 14.35
N PRO A 252 6.68 -3.24 14.39
CA PRO A 252 7.62 -3.62 13.34
C PRO A 252 6.96 -3.89 12.00
N GLY A 253 7.58 -3.37 10.93
CA GLY A 253 7.11 -3.58 9.55
C GLY A 253 7.02 -5.05 9.17
N PHE A 254 7.92 -5.91 9.66
CA PHE A 254 7.87 -7.35 9.37
C PHE A 254 6.64 -8.04 9.98
N LEU A 255 6.11 -7.58 11.12
CA LEU A 255 4.86 -8.10 11.68
C LEU A 255 3.66 -7.71 10.84
N GLN A 256 3.63 -6.48 10.38
CA GLN A 256 2.59 -5.99 9.49
C GLN A 256 2.60 -6.74 8.16
N LEU A 257 3.77 -6.92 7.55
CA LEU A 257 3.95 -7.71 6.33
C LEU A 257 3.45 -9.14 6.53
N SER A 258 3.77 -9.77 7.68
CA SER A 258 3.29 -11.11 8.01
C SER A 258 1.76 -11.18 8.04
N GLY A 259 1.09 -10.14 8.57
CA GLY A 259 -0.36 -10.02 8.54
C GLY A 259 -0.92 -9.99 7.12
N PHE A 260 -0.39 -9.12 6.26
CA PHE A 260 -0.81 -9.00 4.86
C PHE A 260 -0.56 -10.27 4.05
N MET A 261 0.62 -10.90 4.22
CA MET A 261 0.94 -12.15 3.53
C MET A 261 0.00 -13.28 3.95
N THR A 262 -0.37 -13.35 5.24
CA THR A 262 -1.24 -14.40 5.77
C THR A 262 -2.68 -14.28 5.26
N MET A 263 -3.19 -13.08 5.04
CA MET A 263 -4.53 -12.86 4.48
C MET A 263 -4.67 -13.42 3.05
N ASN A 264 -3.58 -13.49 2.29
CA ASN A 264 -3.56 -13.93 0.90
C ASN A 264 -2.44 -14.95 0.61
N LEU A 265 -2.18 -15.88 1.55
CA LEU A 265 -1.02 -16.77 1.52
C LEU A 265 -0.93 -17.58 0.23
N ASP A 266 -2.02 -18.22 -0.20
CA ASP A 266 -2.05 -19.04 -1.41
C ASP A 266 -1.64 -18.25 -2.66
N ARG A 267 -2.04 -17.00 -2.74
CA ARG A 267 -1.70 -16.11 -3.84
C ARG A 267 -0.22 -15.77 -3.87
N HIS A 268 0.36 -15.43 -2.71
CA HIS A 268 1.79 -15.14 -2.61
C HIS A 268 2.64 -16.39 -2.89
N MET A 269 2.21 -17.56 -2.42
CA MET A 269 2.86 -18.82 -2.75
C MET A 269 2.83 -19.14 -4.25
N ASN A 270 1.67 -18.94 -4.90
CA ASN A 270 1.54 -19.14 -6.33
C ASN A 270 2.42 -18.16 -7.12
N ALA A 271 2.46 -16.89 -6.72
CA ALA A 271 3.30 -15.89 -7.37
C ALA A 271 4.80 -16.25 -7.31
N HIS A 272 5.32 -16.72 -6.16
CA HIS A 272 6.71 -17.18 -6.07
C HIS A 272 6.97 -18.46 -6.87
N LYS A 273 5.98 -19.36 -6.96
CA LYS A 273 6.04 -20.53 -7.85
C LYS A 273 6.07 -20.11 -9.33
N ASP A 274 5.28 -19.12 -9.71
CA ASP A 274 5.27 -18.58 -11.07
C ASP A 274 6.62 -17.92 -11.40
N LEU A 275 7.22 -17.15 -10.49
CA LEU A 275 8.58 -16.64 -10.65
C LEU A 275 9.57 -17.78 -10.97
N PHE A 276 9.53 -18.87 -10.19
CA PHE A 276 10.40 -20.01 -10.43
C PHE A 276 10.25 -20.55 -11.86
N PHE A 277 9.02 -20.70 -12.34
CA PHE A 277 8.79 -21.20 -13.71
C PHE A 277 9.15 -20.20 -14.79
N HIS A 278 8.96 -18.88 -14.58
CA HIS A 278 9.44 -17.84 -15.49
C HIS A 278 10.96 -17.91 -15.64
N LEU A 279 11.69 -18.04 -14.53
CA LEU A 279 13.15 -18.18 -14.53
C LEU A 279 13.62 -19.47 -15.26
N VAL A 280 12.98 -20.60 -15.00
CA VAL A 280 13.32 -21.88 -15.67
C VAL A 280 13.10 -21.83 -17.18
N ARG A 281 12.03 -21.13 -17.62
CA ARG A 281 11.67 -20.99 -19.04
C ARG A 281 12.48 -19.91 -19.76
N GLY A 282 13.20 -19.06 -19.01
CA GLY A 282 13.90 -17.89 -19.55
C GLY A 282 12.95 -16.73 -19.92
N ASP A 283 11.75 -16.70 -19.34
CA ASP A 283 10.81 -15.58 -19.46
C ASP A 283 11.28 -14.43 -18.55
N GLY A 284 12.16 -13.59 -19.10
CA GLY A 284 12.73 -12.44 -18.40
C GLY A 284 11.68 -11.40 -18.00
N ASP A 285 10.72 -11.15 -18.87
CA ASP A 285 9.67 -10.13 -18.64
C ASP A 285 8.74 -10.52 -17.50
N GLY A 286 8.32 -11.79 -17.44
CA GLY A 286 7.51 -12.31 -16.35
C GLY A 286 8.25 -12.27 -15.01
N ALA A 287 9.53 -12.67 -15.02
CA ALA A 287 10.38 -12.62 -13.84
C ALA A 287 10.62 -11.18 -13.35
N GLU A 288 10.87 -10.22 -14.26
CA GLU A 288 11.14 -8.82 -13.88
C GLU A 288 9.93 -8.14 -13.25
N LYS A 289 8.74 -8.35 -13.80
CA LYS A 289 7.49 -7.84 -13.19
C LYS A 289 7.28 -8.36 -11.77
N HIS A 290 7.56 -9.66 -11.56
CA HIS A 290 7.49 -10.22 -10.22
C HIS A 290 8.51 -9.57 -9.29
N ARG A 291 9.75 -9.35 -9.77
CA ARG A 291 10.81 -8.70 -8.99
C ARG A 291 10.41 -7.28 -8.61
N GLU A 292 9.98 -6.47 -9.59
CA GLU A 292 9.56 -5.08 -9.37
C GLU A 292 8.45 -4.99 -8.31
N PHE A 293 7.44 -5.87 -8.40
CA PHE A 293 6.36 -5.85 -7.43
C PHE A 293 6.83 -6.25 -6.03
N TYR A 294 7.57 -7.38 -5.90
CA TYR A 294 7.96 -7.87 -4.59
C TYR A 294 9.11 -7.08 -3.96
N ASP A 295 9.93 -6.39 -4.73
CA ASP A 295 10.94 -5.47 -4.21
C ASP A 295 10.29 -4.27 -3.46
N GLU A 296 9.11 -3.82 -3.90
CA GLU A 296 8.32 -2.81 -3.21
C GLU A 296 7.48 -3.40 -2.06
N TYR A 297 6.82 -4.52 -2.31
CA TYR A 297 5.87 -5.11 -1.37
C TYR A 297 6.54 -5.70 -0.12
N LEU A 298 7.76 -6.24 -0.27
CA LEU A 298 8.52 -6.80 0.85
C LEU A 298 9.39 -5.76 1.57
N ALA A 299 9.55 -4.57 1.01
CA ALA A 299 10.22 -3.45 1.64
C ALA A 299 9.26 -2.76 2.62
N VAL A 300 9.52 -2.93 3.91
CA VAL A 300 8.65 -2.43 4.98
C VAL A 300 9.43 -1.63 6.00
N MET A 301 8.75 -0.68 6.63
CA MET A 301 9.27 0.19 7.68
C MET A 301 8.53 0.00 9.01
N ASP A 302 9.22 0.26 10.10
CA ASP A 302 8.61 0.29 11.42
C ASP A 302 7.82 1.58 11.64
N LEU A 303 6.71 1.48 12.36
CA LEU A 303 5.93 2.63 12.81
C LEU A 303 6.21 2.88 14.29
N THR A 304 6.17 4.14 14.74
CA THR A 304 6.20 4.41 16.17
C THR A 304 5.02 3.76 16.87
N ALA A 305 5.23 3.22 18.07
CA ALA A 305 4.16 2.56 18.83
C ALA A 305 3.01 3.52 19.13
N GLU A 306 3.34 4.76 19.42
CA GLU A 306 2.42 5.82 19.76
C GLU A 306 1.47 6.10 18.59
N PHE A 307 1.99 6.38 17.41
CA PHE A 307 1.18 6.61 16.21
C PHE A 307 0.29 5.41 15.87
N TYR A 308 0.87 4.19 15.92
CA TYR A 308 0.13 2.97 15.61
C TYR A 308 -1.01 2.74 16.59
N LEU A 309 -0.74 2.82 17.91
CA LEU A 309 -1.74 2.59 18.95
C LEU A 309 -2.82 3.68 18.98
N ASP A 310 -2.43 4.96 18.79
CA ASP A 310 -3.37 6.06 18.69
C ASP A 310 -4.31 5.88 17.49
N THR A 311 -3.77 5.43 16.35
CA THR A 311 -4.57 5.15 15.15
C THR A 311 -5.53 3.98 15.39
N VAL A 312 -5.04 2.87 15.98
CA VAL A 312 -5.89 1.72 16.32
C VAL A 312 -7.02 2.13 17.26
N ASP A 313 -6.70 2.86 18.34
CA ASP A 313 -7.69 3.31 19.32
C ASP A 313 -8.72 4.26 18.71
N THR A 314 -8.23 5.32 18.05
CA THR A 314 -9.07 6.41 17.55
C THR A 314 -9.96 5.97 16.39
N VAL A 315 -9.40 5.22 15.43
CA VAL A 315 -10.07 4.91 14.17
C VAL A 315 -10.81 3.58 14.23
N PHE A 316 -10.18 2.54 14.76
CA PHE A 316 -10.67 1.16 14.62
C PHE A 316 -11.39 0.63 15.88
N VAL A 317 -11.07 1.14 17.08
CA VAL A 317 -11.69 0.67 18.34
C VAL A 317 -12.78 1.62 18.80
N ARG A 318 -12.47 2.92 18.92
CA ARG A 318 -13.39 3.92 19.45
C ARG A 318 -14.16 4.70 18.40
N HIS A 319 -13.74 4.66 17.13
CA HIS A 319 -14.38 5.37 16.00
C HIS A 319 -14.63 6.85 16.28
N LEU A 320 -13.64 7.56 16.82
CA LEU A 320 -13.85 8.86 17.41
C LEU A 320 -14.26 9.94 16.40
N LEU A 321 -13.70 9.90 15.17
CA LEU A 321 -14.02 10.89 14.13
C LEU A 321 -15.51 10.83 13.72
N PRO A 322 -16.07 9.69 13.28
CA PRO A 322 -17.46 9.63 12.85
C PRO A 322 -18.47 9.73 14.02
N ARG A 323 -17.99 9.65 15.27
CA ARG A 323 -18.82 9.89 16.46
C ARG A 323 -18.78 11.34 16.93
N GLY A 324 -18.01 12.22 16.25
CA GLY A 324 -17.82 13.61 16.69
C GLY A 324 -17.09 13.75 18.03
N LEU A 325 -16.26 12.77 18.38
CA LEU A 325 -15.54 12.74 19.66
C LEU A 325 -14.02 12.88 19.51
N MET A 326 -13.52 12.92 18.28
CA MET A 326 -12.08 13.04 18.01
C MET A 326 -11.57 14.41 18.48
N ARG A 327 -10.47 14.40 19.22
CA ARG A 327 -9.81 15.63 19.67
C ARG A 327 -8.35 15.62 19.23
N HIS A 328 -7.90 16.79 18.83
CA HIS A 328 -6.51 17.07 18.53
C HIS A 328 -6.01 18.14 19.51
N ARG A 329 -5.03 17.81 20.34
CA ARG A 329 -4.46 18.70 21.38
C ARG A 329 -5.54 19.48 22.18
N GLY A 330 -6.64 18.78 22.51
CA GLY A 330 -7.77 19.34 23.27
C GLY A 330 -8.87 19.98 22.42
N GLN A 331 -8.58 20.42 21.18
CA GLN A 331 -9.58 20.96 20.26
C GLN A 331 -10.41 19.83 19.62
N LEU A 332 -11.73 20.02 19.53
CA LEU A 332 -12.61 19.08 18.82
C LEU A 332 -12.34 19.13 17.32
N VAL A 333 -12.18 17.96 16.71
CA VAL A 333 -12.14 17.80 15.25
C VAL A 333 -13.58 17.71 14.74
N ASP A 334 -14.04 18.79 14.14
CA ASP A 334 -15.41 18.94 13.66
C ASP A 334 -15.46 19.06 12.12
N PRO A 335 -15.69 17.96 11.37
CA PRO A 335 -15.76 18.00 9.92
C PRO A 335 -16.91 18.88 9.36
N THR A 336 -17.92 19.19 10.16
CA THR A 336 -19.00 20.08 9.74
C THR A 336 -18.52 21.52 9.52
N ARG A 337 -17.34 21.87 10.02
CA ARG A 337 -16.71 23.19 9.81
C ARG A 337 -16.10 23.35 8.41
N ILE A 338 -15.89 22.26 7.69
CA ILE A 338 -15.29 22.29 6.34
C ILE A 338 -16.29 22.88 5.33
N ARG A 339 -15.91 24.00 4.68
CA ARG A 339 -16.78 24.74 3.74
C ARG A 339 -16.10 25.06 2.42
N ARG A 340 -14.78 25.34 2.42
CA ARG A 340 -14.03 25.87 1.27
C ARG A 340 -13.36 24.77 0.44
N VAL A 341 -13.11 23.63 1.03
CA VAL A 341 -12.35 22.52 0.42
C VAL A 341 -13.28 21.58 -0.32
N GLY A 342 -12.99 21.28 -1.58
CA GLY A 342 -13.74 20.26 -2.34
C GLY A 342 -13.43 18.85 -1.84
N LEU A 343 -14.45 17.98 -1.80
CA LEU A 343 -14.34 16.59 -1.32
C LEU A 343 -14.62 15.60 -2.45
N LEU A 344 -13.63 14.76 -2.77
CA LEU A 344 -13.82 13.58 -3.60
C LEU A 344 -13.49 12.33 -2.78
N THR A 345 -14.40 11.35 -2.71
CA THR A 345 -14.12 10.03 -2.13
C THR A 345 -14.08 8.96 -3.20
N ILE A 346 -13.16 8.02 -3.06
CA ILE A 346 -12.93 6.93 -4.01
C ILE A 346 -12.86 5.61 -3.24
N GLU A 347 -13.63 4.62 -3.69
CA GLU A 347 -13.66 3.28 -3.11
C GLU A 347 -13.54 2.23 -4.20
N GLY A 348 -13.04 1.05 -3.84
CA GLY A 348 -13.04 -0.12 -4.70
C GLY A 348 -14.14 -1.09 -4.28
N GLU A 349 -14.95 -1.57 -5.22
CA GLU A 349 -16.03 -2.54 -4.95
C GLU A 349 -15.56 -3.79 -4.19
N LYS A 350 -14.30 -4.21 -4.45
CA LYS A 350 -13.69 -5.41 -3.88
C LYS A 350 -12.56 -5.08 -2.89
N ASP A 351 -12.66 -3.94 -2.23
CA ASP A 351 -11.67 -3.55 -1.21
C ASP A 351 -11.89 -4.39 0.07
N ASP A 352 -10.90 -5.24 0.39
CA ASP A 352 -10.89 -6.13 1.54
C ASP A 352 -10.14 -5.56 2.76
N ILE A 353 -9.51 -4.38 2.61
CA ILE A 353 -8.80 -3.64 3.65
C ILE A 353 -9.70 -2.55 4.23
N THR A 354 -10.30 -1.72 3.36
CA THR A 354 -11.26 -0.69 3.75
C THR A 354 -12.61 -1.01 3.12
N GLY A 355 -13.57 -1.40 3.94
CA GLY A 355 -14.89 -1.86 3.48
C GLY A 355 -15.66 -0.76 2.75
N LEU A 356 -16.47 -1.17 1.79
CA LEU A 356 -17.28 -0.26 0.98
C LEU A 356 -18.19 0.60 1.85
N GLY A 357 -18.19 1.91 1.61
CA GLY A 357 -18.94 2.91 2.38
C GLY A 357 -18.09 3.58 3.47
N GLN A 358 -16.97 3.01 3.89
CA GLN A 358 -16.13 3.59 4.96
C GLN A 358 -15.55 4.96 4.56
N CYS A 359 -15.01 5.07 3.35
CA CYS A 359 -14.47 6.34 2.85
C CYS A 359 -15.59 7.32 2.47
N ARG A 360 -16.66 6.82 1.86
CA ARG A 360 -17.84 7.62 1.52
C ARG A 360 -18.46 8.32 2.73
N ALA A 361 -18.36 7.76 3.92
CA ALA A 361 -18.86 8.36 5.17
C ALA A 361 -18.34 9.80 5.41
N ALA A 362 -17.22 10.20 4.78
CA ALA A 362 -16.75 11.59 4.82
C ALA A 362 -17.79 12.59 4.30
N HIS A 363 -18.66 12.20 3.37
CA HIS A 363 -19.73 13.06 2.85
C HIS A 363 -20.79 13.38 3.91
N ASP A 364 -21.10 12.40 4.76
CA ASP A 364 -22.08 12.54 5.83
C ASP A 364 -21.53 13.36 7.01
N LEU A 365 -20.19 13.38 7.15
CA LEU A 365 -19.52 14.20 8.17
C LEU A 365 -19.31 15.65 7.70
N CYS A 366 -18.98 15.86 6.43
CA CYS A 366 -18.68 17.19 5.86
C CYS A 366 -19.95 17.86 5.32
N THR A 367 -20.92 18.10 6.18
CA THR A 367 -22.26 18.58 5.80
C THR A 367 -22.26 20.00 5.24
N SER A 368 -21.29 20.84 5.59
CA SER A 368 -21.21 22.23 5.14
C SER A 368 -20.50 22.43 3.80
N ILE A 369 -19.93 21.39 3.21
CA ILE A 369 -19.42 21.46 1.83
C ILE A 369 -20.63 21.45 0.88
N PRO A 370 -20.74 22.41 -0.06
CA PRO A 370 -21.80 22.40 -1.06
C PRO A 370 -21.80 21.11 -1.90
N ASP A 371 -22.96 20.60 -2.28
CA ASP A 371 -23.06 19.36 -3.07
C ASP A 371 -22.34 19.44 -4.42
N ALA A 372 -22.31 20.64 -5.04
CA ALA A 372 -21.54 20.87 -6.26
C ALA A 372 -20.02 20.63 -6.10
N ASP A 373 -19.53 20.71 -4.87
CA ASP A 373 -18.12 20.53 -4.49
C ASP A 373 -17.84 19.16 -3.88
N LYS A 374 -18.82 18.26 -3.88
CA LYS A 374 -18.74 16.88 -3.42
C LYS A 374 -18.81 15.91 -4.59
N GLN A 375 -17.99 14.87 -4.58
CA GLN A 375 -18.09 13.74 -5.49
C GLN A 375 -17.72 12.44 -4.80
N HIS A 376 -18.42 11.37 -5.17
CA HIS A 376 -18.08 10.00 -4.80
C HIS A 376 -17.90 9.14 -6.04
N PHE A 377 -16.92 8.25 -6.02
CA PHE A 377 -16.72 7.26 -7.08
C PHE A 377 -16.38 5.90 -6.49
N GLU A 378 -17.25 4.94 -6.76
CA GLU A 378 -17.00 3.52 -6.54
C GLU A 378 -16.46 2.91 -7.83
N CYS A 379 -15.24 2.35 -7.79
CA CYS A 379 -14.62 1.71 -8.94
C CYS A 379 -14.98 0.22 -8.99
N PRO A 380 -15.74 -0.24 -10.01
CA PRO A 380 -16.18 -1.65 -10.10
C PRO A 380 -14.99 -2.60 -10.25
N HIS A 381 -15.08 -3.78 -9.61
CA HIS A 381 -14.11 -4.88 -9.71
C HIS A 381 -12.67 -4.51 -9.30
N VAL A 382 -12.50 -3.50 -8.47
CA VAL A 382 -11.21 -3.03 -7.98
C VAL A 382 -11.10 -3.31 -6.48
N GLY A 383 -10.00 -3.93 -6.09
CA GLY A 383 -9.59 -4.08 -4.68
C GLY A 383 -8.71 -2.91 -4.24
N HIS A 384 -8.26 -2.95 -2.98
CA HIS A 384 -7.55 -1.83 -2.33
C HIS A 384 -6.39 -1.24 -3.15
N TYR A 385 -5.48 -2.07 -3.65
CA TYR A 385 -4.32 -1.60 -4.44
C TYR A 385 -4.73 -1.01 -5.80
N GLY A 386 -5.84 -1.45 -6.36
CA GLY A 386 -6.32 -0.98 -7.66
C GLY A 386 -6.93 0.43 -7.63
N ILE A 387 -7.21 1.00 -6.45
CA ILE A 387 -7.72 2.37 -6.33
C ILE A 387 -6.63 3.44 -6.43
N PHE A 388 -5.36 3.07 -6.35
CA PHE A 388 -4.23 4.01 -6.48
C PHE A 388 -3.13 3.53 -7.43
N ASN A 389 -3.22 2.32 -8.00
CA ASN A 389 -2.24 1.80 -8.95
C ASN A 389 -2.90 0.91 -10.02
N GLY A 390 -2.18 0.65 -11.11
CA GLY A 390 -2.59 -0.26 -12.17
C GLY A 390 -3.42 0.37 -13.28
N SER A 391 -3.90 -0.46 -14.20
CA SER A 391 -4.54 0.01 -15.44
C SER A 391 -5.89 0.71 -15.20
N ARG A 392 -6.69 0.22 -14.23
CA ARG A 392 -7.98 0.86 -13.91
C ARG A 392 -7.78 2.20 -13.21
N PHE A 393 -6.82 2.30 -12.29
CA PHE A 393 -6.43 3.58 -11.72
C PHE A 393 -6.12 4.61 -12.81
N ARG A 394 -5.25 4.26 -13.76
CA ARG A 394 -4.86 5.16 -14.85
C ARG A 394 -6.01 5.55 -15.76
N ARG A 395 -6.94 4.62 -16.07
CA ARG A 395 -8.03 4.88 -17.01
C ARG A 395 -9.26 5.52 -16.40
N GLU A 396 -9.59 5.18 -15.16
CA GLU A 396 -10.89 5.51 -14.57
C GLU A 396 -10.79 6.45 -13.36
N ILE A 397 -9.79 6.26 -12.49
CA ILE A 397 -9.68 6.98 -11.21
C ILE A 397 -8.86 8.27 -11.38
N ALA A 398 -7.62 8.17 -11.87
CA ALA A 398 -6.73 9.33 -11.99
C ALA A 398 -7.33 10.46 -12.85
N PRO A 399 -8.03 10.20 -13.99
CA PRO A 399 -8.69 11.26 -14.73
C PRO A 399 -9.80 11.98 -13.94
N ARG A 400 -10.49 11.29 -13.05
CA ARG A 400 -11.51 11.91 -12.17
C ARG A 400 -10.88 12.81 -11.13
N ILE A 401 -9.79 12.37 -10.50
CA ILE A 401 -9.02 13.19 -9.54
C ILE A 401 -8.51 14.45 -10.26
N ALA A 402 -7.88 14.30 -11.44
CA ALA A 402 -7.37 15.41 -12.21
C ALA A 402 -8.48 16.39 -12.65
N ALA A 403 -9.62 15.89 -13.11
CA ALA A 403 -10.77 16.72 -13.48
C ALA A 403 -11.37 17.44 -12.27
N PHE A 404 -11.45 16.76 -11.11
CA PHE A 404 -11.94 17.35 -9.87
C PHE A 404 -11.01 18.47 -9.38
N ALA A 405 -9.70 18.24 -9.39
CA ALA A 405 -8.68 19.23 -9.04
C ALA A 405 -8.80 20.48 -9.95
N ARG A 406 -8.78 20.27 -11.27
CA ARG A 406 -8.82 21.38 -12.25
C ARG A 406 -10.06 22.25 -12.15
N ARG A 407 -11.23 21.71 -11.80
CA ARG A 407 -12.44 22.54 -11.63
C ARG A 407 -12.32 23.56 -10.53
N ARG A 408 -11.51 23.29 -9.52
CA ARG A 408 -11.31 24.17 -8.36
C ARG A 408 -9.97 24.91 -8.39
N ASP A 409 -9.12 24.60 -9.36
CA ASP A 409 -7.82 25.24 -9.50
C ASP A 409 -7.98 26.68 -10.06
N PRO A 410 -7.46 27.71 -9.36
CA PRO A 410 -7.53 29.08 -9.82
C PRO A 410 -6.82 29.31 -11.18
N ARG A 411 -5.82 28.47 -11.52
CA ARG A 411 -5.08 28.55 -12.80
C ARG A 411 -5.98 28.25 -13.98
N THR A 412 -6.96 27.37 -13.84
CA THR A 412 -7.92 27.04 -14.91
C THR A 412 -9.00 28.10 -15.12
N LYS A 413 -9.31 28.90 -14.07
CA LYS A 413 -10.31 29.98 -14.15
C LYS A 413 -9.79 31.24 -14.87
N SER A 414 -8.49 31.41 -14.98
CA SER A 414 -7.86 32.58 -15.62
C SER A 414 -7.78 32.50 -17.15
N GLY A 415 -8.59 31.67 -17.79
CA GLY A 415 -8.80 31.70 -19.24
C GLY A 415 -7.70 31.04 -20.09
N VAL A 416 -6.72 30.40 -19.48
CA VAL A 416 -5.77 29.53 -20.19
C VAL A 416 -6.35 28.13 -20.21
N ALA A 417 -7.22 27.85 -21.19
CA ALA A 417 -7.69 26.50 -21.47
C ALA A 417 -6.46 25.61 -21.72
N ALA A 418 -6.21 24.67 -20.80
CA ALA A 418 -5.26 23.60 -21.07
C ALA A 418 -5.77 22.83 -22.31
N PRO A 419 -4.91 22.47 -23.25
CA PRO A 419 -5.34 21.67 -24.40
C PRO A 419 -5.93 20.35 -23.88
N VAL A 420 -7.17 20.07 -24.25
CA VAL A 420 -7.81 18.78 -24.04
C VAL A 420 -7.06 17.79 -24.94
N HIS A 421 -5.98 17.24 -24.42
CA HIS A 421 -5.26 16.19 -25.14
C HIS A 421 -6.15 14.95 -25.17
N ASN A 422 -6.50 14.58 -26.40
CA ASN A 422 -7.25 13.36 -26.69
C ASN A 422 -6.34 12.17 -26.31
N ARG A 423 -6.43 11.71 -25.06
CA ARG A 423 -5.57 10.65 -24.46
C ARG A 423 -5.68 9.28 -25.14
N ARG A 424 -6.51 9.13 -26.19
CA ARG A 424 -6.67 7.85 -26.90
C ARG A 424 -5.38 7.38 -27.58
N GLY A 425 -4.57 8.26 -28.16
CA GLY A 425 -3.36 7.87 -28.91
C GLY A 425 -2.14 7.57 -28.04
N ALA A 426 -1.90 8.33 -26.94
CA ALA A 426 -0.72 8.14 -26.09
C ALA A 426 -0.87 6.94 -25.11
N ILE A 427 -2.11 6.61 -24.75
CA ILE A 427 -2.40 5.43 -23.94
C ILE A 427 -2.30 4.15 -24.79
N GLU A 428 -2.66 4.20 -26.08
CA GLU A 428 -2.53 3.04 -26.96
C GLU A 428 -1.07 2.65 -27.26
N THR A 429 -0.15 3.61 -27.36
CA THR A 429 1.27 3.30 -27.60
C THR A 429 2.00 2.76 -26.37
N LEU A 430 1.68 3.25 -25.16
CA LEU A 430 2.19 2.68 -23.92
C LEU A 430 1.50 1.35 -23.54
N ASP A 431 0.22 1.20 -23.90
CA ASP A 431 -0.55 -0.02 -23.64
C ASP A 431 -0.24 -1.12 -24.68
N THR A 432 0.17 -0.79 -25.91
CA THR A 432 0.55 -1.83 -26.90
C THR A 432 1.88 -2.49 -26.53
N GLN A 433 2.83 -1.74 -25.96
CA GLN A 433 4.06 -2.30 -25.38
C GLN A 433 3.85 -2.93 -24.00
N ARG A 434 2.75 -2.61 -23.29
CA ARG A 434 2.40 -3.14 -21.96
C ARG A 434 1.14 -4.02 -21.92
N ARG A 435 0.36 -4.17 -22.99
CA ARG A 435 -0.88 -4.98 -23.03
C ARG A 435 -0.66 -6.47 -22.82
N GLU A 436 0.48 -7.00 -23.22
CA GLU A 436 0.85 -8.37 -22.91
C GLU A 436 1.26 -8.55 -21.44
N VAL A 437 1.50 -7.43 -20.73
CA VAL A 437 2.07 -7.36 -19.39
C VAL A 437 1.03 -7.25 -18.27
N SER A 438 -0.17 -6.73 -18.56
CA SER A 438 -1.10 -6.30 -17.52
C SER A 438 -2.31 -7.21 -17.30
N SER A 439 -2.54 -8.24 -18.12
CA SER A 439 -3.71 -9.13 -17.92
C SER A 439 -3.55 -10.11 -16.75
N ALA A 440 -2.33 -10.22 -16.18
CA ALA A 440 -2.04 -11.07 -15.01
C ALA A 440 -1.94 -10.29 -13.69
N ALA A 441 -2.02 -8.96 -13.74
CA ALA A 441 -1.90 -8.12 -12.56
C ALA A 441 -3.26 -7.86 -11.92
N PHE A 442 -3.54 -8.63 -10.90
CA PHE A 442 -4.27 -8.23 -9.70
C PHE A 442 -5.69 -7.71 -9.86
N THR A 443 -6.61 -8.55 -10.22
CA THR A 443 -7.96 -8.49 -9.66
C THR A 443 -7.97 -9.28 -8.36
N PHE A 444 -8.09 -8.58 -7.24
CA PHE A 444 -8.53 -9.18 -5.99
C PHE A 444 -9.97 -9.66 -6.21
N SER A 445 -10.19 -10.95 -6.41
CA SER A 445 -11.52 -11.54 -6.46
C SER A 445 -11.69 -12.44 -5.26
N ALA A 446 -12.55 -12.05 -4.35
CA ALA A 446 -13.22 -12.95 -3.44
C ALA A 446 -14.13 -13.87 -4.29
N ALA A 447 -13.64 -15.04 -4.68
CA ALA A 447 -14.47 -16.12 -5.23
C ALA A 447 -14.12 -17.40 -4.48
N GLY A 448 -14.78 -17.55 -3.37
CA GLY A 448 -14.87 -18.79 -2.63
C GLY A 448 -16.29 -18.97 -2.14
N ARG A 449 -17.19 -19.43 -3.01
CA ARG A 449 -18.28 -20.39 -2.71
C ARG A 449 -19.17 -20.61 -3.93
N ALA A 450 -19.43 -21.94 -4.10
CA ALA A 450 -20.48 -22.58 -4.87
C ALA A 450 -20.24 -22.72 -6.39
N SER A 451 -19.90 -23.94 -6.80
CA SER A 451 -20.90 -24.88 -7.30
C SER A 451 -20.20 -26.20 -7.64
N GLU A 452 -20.65 -27.21 -6.96
CA GLU A 452 -20.46 -28.62 -7.25
C GLU A 452 -21.37 -28.96 -8.42
N GLU A 453 -20.80 -29.20 -9.61
CA GLU A 453 -21.51 -29.92 -10.68
C GLU A 453 -20.52 -30.55 -11.67
N ALA A 454 -20.66 -31.87 -11.75
CA ALA A 454 -20.37 -32.81 -12.84
C ALA A 454 -18.96 -32.86 -13.45
N ARG A 455 -18.16 -33.84 -13.04
CA ARG A 455 -17.02 -34.39 -13.80
C ARG A 455 -17.49 -35.38 -14.88
N PRO A 456 -16.98 -35.28 -16.12
CA PRO A 456 -17.05 -36.40 -17.06
C PRO A 456 -15.93 -37.44 -16.76
N PRO A 457 -16.08 -38.68 -17.17
CA PRO A 457 -15.21 -39.78 -16.73
C PRO A 457 -13.81 -39.73 -17.37
N VAL A 458 -12.81 -40.01 -16.54
CA VAL A 458 -11.40 -40.11 -16.91
C VAL A 458 -11.14 -41.45 -17.59
N THR A 459 -10.72 -41.40 -18.85
CA THR A 459 -10.07 -42.53 -19.52
C THR A 459 -8.60 -42.64 -19.10
N ALA A 460 -8.20 -43.83 -18.68
CA ALA A 460 -6.87 -44.13 -18.19
C ALA A 460 -5.81 -44.02 -19.29
N ALA A 461 -4.72 -43.29 -19.05
CA ALA A 461 -3.48 -43.31 -19.81
C ALA A 461 -2.36 -44.00 -19.01
N PRO A 462 -1.36 -44.63 -19.68
CA PRO A 462 -0.43 -45.60 -19.08
C PRO A 462 0.65 -44.92 -18.21
N PRO A 463 1.35 -45.66 -17.33
CA PRO A 463 2.21 -45.12 -16.30
C PRO A 463 3.51 -44.53 -16.86
N ALA A 464 3.69 -43.21 -16.72
CA ALA A 464 4.95 -42.54 -16.99
C ALA A 464 5.90 -42.64 -15.78
N ARG A 465 7.15 -42.95 -16.08
CA ARG A 465 8.27 -43.15 -15.15
C ARG A 465 8.38 -42.02 -14.10
N ARG A 466 8.11 -42.39 -12.87
CA ARG A 466 8.44 -41.56 -11.69
C ARG A 466 9.87 -41.85 -11.28
N THR A 467 10.81 -40.96 -11.60
CA THR A 467 12.07 -40.82 -10.84
C THR A 467 12.73 -39.51 -11.26
N SER A 468 12.96 -38.64 -10.35
CA SER A 468 13.77 -37.40 -10.31
C SER A 468 13.09 -36.06 -9.99
N HIS A 469 11.77 -35.92 -10.13
CA HIS A 469 11.11 -34.65 -9.80
C HIS A 469 10.81 -34.46 -8.30
N ALA A 470 10.76 -35.53 -7.51
CA ALA A 470 10.41 -35.46 -6.09
C ALA A 470 11.54 -34.92 -5.21
N LEU A 471 12.81 -35.14 -5.57
CA LEU A 471 13.96 -34.61 -4.80
C LEU A 471 14.21 -33.12 -5.03
N ALA A 472 13.97 -32.61 -6.22
CA ALA A 472 14.09 -31.19 -6.52
C ALA A 472 12.93 -30.37 -5.85
N ALA A 473 11.71 -30.92 -5.81
CA ALA A 473 10.59 -30.32 -5.13
C ALA A 473 10.78 -30.29 -3.60
N GLY A 474 11.31 -31.36 -3.02
CA GLY A 474 11.58 -31.44 -1.57
C GLY A 474 12.65 -30.45 -1.09
N ALA A 475 13.69 -30.22 -1.90
CA ALA A 475 14.74 -29.23 -1.61
C ALA A 475 14.27 -27.78 -1.73
N MET A 476 13.23 -27.49 -2.52
CA MET A 476 12.60 -26.16 -2.64
C MET A 476 11.79 -25.75 -1.39
N TYR A 477 11.29 -26.72 -0.64
CA TYR A 477 10.44 -26.44 0.53
C TYR A 477 11.23 -26.18 1.83
N LEU A 478 12.47 -26.63 1.94
CA LEU A 478 13.23 -26.55 3.19
C LEU A 478 13.69 -25.13 3.59
N PRO A 479 14.09 -24.23 2.69
CA PRO A 479 14.52 -22.88 3.07
C PRO A 479 13.37 -21.86 3.14
N GLY A 480 12.34 -22.02 2.32
CA GLY A 480 11.09 -21.29 2.43
C GLY A 480 10.34 -21.62 3.72
N LEU A 481 10.50 -22.84 4.25
CA LEU A 481 9.94 -23.29 5.52
C LEU A 481 10.52 -22.52 6.73
N ALA A 482 11.75 -22.03 6.73
CA ALA A 482 12.31 -21.28 7.87
C ALA A 482 11.73 -19.85 7.95
N GLN A 483 11.45 -19.22 6.83
CA GLN A 483 10.72 -17.94 6.80
C GLN A 483 9.21 -18.17 6.82
N LEU A 484 8.69 -19.20 6.16
CA LEU A 484 7.31 -19.67 6.31
C LEU A 484 7.03 -20.12 7.75
N THR A 485 7.97 -20.74 8.49
CA THR A 485 7.82 -21.04 9.91
C THR A 485 7.92 -19.77 10.77
N MET A 486 8.71 -18.77 10.41
CA MET A 486 8.67 -17.46 11.06
C MET A 486 7.37 -16.73 10.72
N TRP A 487 6.91 -16.74 9.47
CA TRP A 487 5.61 -16.20 9.07
C TRP A 487 4.44 -17.01 9.62
N GLN A 488 4.55 -18.35 9.67
CA GLN A 488 3.57 -19.23 10.31
C GLN A 488 3.58 -19.11 11.83
N LEU A 489 4.71 -18.92 12.49
CA LEU A 489 4.75 -18.70 13.95
C LEU A 489 4.20 -17.31 14.31
N THR A 490 4.51 -16.27 13.56
CA THR A 490 3.94 -14.93 13.76
C THR A 490 2.51 -14.83 13.23
N GLY A 491 2.22 -15.42 12.08
CA GLY A 491 0.87 -15.53 11.52
C GLY A 491 -0.01 -16.50 12.33
N THR A 492 0.54 -17.59 12.86
CA THR A 492 -0.17 -18.55 13.73
C THR A 492 -0.42 -17.99 15.12
N MET A 493 0.43 -17.12 15.65
CA MET A 493 0.09 -16.34 16.87
C MET A 493 -1.06 -15.37 16.59
N LEU A 494 -1.10 -14.72 15.45
CA LEU A 494 -2.21 -13.88 14.99
C LEU A 494 -3.46 -14.73 14.63
N LEU A 495 -3.30 -15.87 13.96
CA LEU A 495 -4.39 -16.75 13.52
C LEU A 495 -4.87 -17.70 14.64
N ASN A 496 -4.05 -18.14 15.57
CA ASN A 496 -4.54 -18.87 16.74
C ASN A 496 -5.32 -17.91 17.66
N GLY A 497 -4.98 -16.63 17.64
CA GLY A 497 -5.88 -15.60 18.12
C GLY A 497 -7.22 -15.57 17.37
N LEU A 498 -7.25 -15.88 16.08
CA LEU A 498 -8.46 -15.94 15.24
C LEU A 498 -9.17 -17.32 15.28
N ARG A 499 -8.42 -18.44 15.36
CA ARG A 499 -8.97 -19.81 15.36
C ARG A 499 -9.52 -20.26 16.72
N SER A 500 -9.11 -19.68 17.82
CA SER A 500 -9.75 -19.90 19.13
C SER A 500 -11.18 -19.34 19.17
N TRP A 501 -11.67 -18.84 18.05
CA TRP A 501 -13.00 -18.29 17.88
C TRP A 501 -13.74 -18.98 16.71
N GLN A 502 -14.12 -20.26 16.91
CA GLN A 502 -15.32 -20.77 16.26
C GLN A 502 -16.49 -20.40 17.16
N PRO A 503 -17.46 -19.59 16.71
CA PRO A 503 -18.69 -19.44 17.45
C PRO A 503 -19.36 -20.80 17.49
N THR A 504 -19.68 -21.28 18.68
CA THR A 504 -20.66 -22.31 18.92
C THR A 504 -22.01 -21.82 18.38
N LEU A 505 -22.22 -21.96 17.09
CA LEU A 505 -23.53 -21.91 16.45
C LEU A 505 -24.18 -23.29 16.62
N ALA A 506 -24.57 -23.60 17.87
CA ALA A 506 -25.52 -24.65 18.13
C ALA A 506 -26.33 -24.26 19.36
N ALA A 507 -27.64 -24.23 19.15
CA ALA A 507 -28.70 -24.20 20.16
C ALA A 507 -29.05 -22.83 20.78
N SER A 508 -29.99 -22.13 20.13
CA SER A 508 -31.28 -21.79 20.79
C SER A 508 -32.23 -21.14 19.77
N ALA A 509 -33.00 -21.98 19.10
CA ALA A 509 -34.28 -21.56 18.56
C ALA A 509 -35.31 -21.64 19.71
N PRO A 510 -35.98 -20.54 20.09
CA PRO A 510 -37.18 -20.65 20.90
C PRO A 510 -38.34 -20.98 19.97
N GLY A 511 -39.06 -22.07 20.31
CA GLY A 511 -40.24 -22.52 19.62
C GLY A 511 -41.33 -21.46 19.57
N LEU A 512 -41.92 -21.30 18.37
CA LEU A 512 -43.22 -20.74 18.17
C LEU A 512 -44.26 -21.75 18.69
N HIS A 513 -44.87 -21.45 19.83
CA HIS A 513 -46.18 -21.99 20.18
C HIS A 513 -47.25 -20.92 19.95
N GLN A 514 -48.25 -21.36 19.18
CA GLN A 514 -49.54 -20.74 18.89
C GLN A 514 -50.25 -20.20 20.16
N HIS A 515 -50.75 -19.01 20.10
CA HIS A 515 -52.15 -18.66 20.34
C HIS A 515 -52.44 -17.33 19.66
#